data_5cec44c5ce4cd563ba363aefcc37b107
#
_entry.id   5cec44c5ce4cd563ba363aefcc37b107
#
_cell.length_a   1.000
_cell.length_b   1.000
_cell.length_c   1.000
_cell.angle_alpha   90.00
_cell.angle_beta   90.00
_cell.angle_gamma   90.00
#
_symmetry.space_group_name_H-M   'P 1'
#
loop_
_entity.id
_entity.type
_entity.pdbx_description
1 polymer ?
#
loop_
_entity_poly.entity_id
_entity_poly.type
_entity_poly.pdbx_seq_one_letter_code
_entity_poly.pdbx_strand_id
1 'polypeptide(L)'
;MKITVHTLVKNEARFIWYSVMSVIKYVDRVRIWDTGSTDNTIEIIEEIAKTPEAKGKEVFQIKKLNLEKFDEAELRSQMLIEDEADWFIVLDGDEIWWEDSIKEMVTAIKEHHQKYDCIVVPTVNVVGDMFHYQEK
;
A
#
# COMPACT_ATOMS: atom_id res chain seq x y z
N MET A 1 14.76 8.17 8.91
CA MET A 1 14.02 6.90 8.84
C MET A 1 12.98 7.04 7.76
N LYS A 2 12.99 6.15 6.78
CA LYS A 2 12.14 6.16 5.60
C LYS A 2 11.14 5.01 5.66
N ILE A 3 9.87 5.33 5.44
CA ILE A 3 8.77 4.38 5.44
C ILE A 3 8.22 4.29 4.01
N THR A 4 8.19 3.10 3.43
CA THR A 4 7.64 2.84 2.10
C THR A 4 6.35 2.01 2.20
N VAL A 5 5.35 2.33 1.40
CA VAL A 5 4.21 1.45 1.15
C VAL A 5 4.52 0.58 -0.06
N HIS A 6 4.33 -0.73 0.09
CA HIS A 6 4.41 -1.73 -0.97
C HIS A 6 3.01 -2.27 -1.29
N THR A 7 2.59 -2.11 -2.53
CA THR A 7 1.28 -2.57 -3.00
C THR A 7 1.44 -3.42 -4.26
N LEU A 8 0.94 -4.65 -4.22
CA LEU A 8 0.71 -5.48 -5.41
C LEU A 8 -0.75 -5.37 -5.79
N VAL A 9 -1.04 -5.15 -7.07
CA VAL A 9 -2.42 -4.98 -7.56
C VAL A 9 -2.69 -5.83 -8.80
N LYS A 10 -3.94 -6.28 -8.90
CA LYS A 10 -4.52 -6.84 -10.11
C LYS A 10 -6.04 -6.66 -10.10
N ASN A 11 -6.55 -5.81 -11.01
CA ASN A 11 -7.99 -5.55 -11.15
C ASN A 11 -8.62 -4.94 -9.89
N GLU A 12 -8.00 -3.90 -9.33
CA GLU A 12 -8.43 -3.19 -8.13
C GLU A 12 -9.01 -1.79 -8.43
N ALA A 13 -9.54 -1.56 -9.64
CA ALA A 13 -10.06 -0.25 -10.06
C ALA A 13 -11.11 0.34 -9.10
N ARG A 14 -11.83 -0.50 -8.34
CA ARG A 14 -12.87 -0.04 -7.40
C ARG A 14 -12.30 0.58 -6.13
N PHE A 15 -11.12 0.15 -5.68
CA PHE A 15 -10.62 0.45 -4.35
C PHE A 15 -9.25 1.13 -4.35
N ILE A 16 -8.41 0.91 -5.35
CA ILE A 16 -7.01 1.35 -5.37
C ILE A 16 -6.82 2.85 -5.09
N TRP A 17 -7.75 3.71 -5.57
CA TRP A 17 -7.71 5.13 -5.23
C TRP A 17 -7.78 5.36 -3.73
N TYR A 18 -8.79 4.77 -3.08
CA TYR A 18 -9.01 4.94 -1.65
C TYR A 18 -7.91 4.28 -0.82
N SER A 19 -7.45 3.09 -1.23
CA SER A 19 -6.36 2.37 -0.60
C SER A 19 -5.11 3.25 -0.52
N VAL A 20 -4.57 3.67 -1.65
CA VAL A 20 -3.34 4.50 -1.72
C VAL A 20 -3.54 5.85 -1.04
N MET A 21 -4.65 6.55 -1.28
CA MET A 21 -4.91 7.87 -0.71
C MET A 21 -5.09 7.83 0.82
N SER A 22 -5.49 6.70 1.40
CA SER A 22 -5.62 6.56 2.85
C SER A 22 -4.28 6.61 3.59
N VAL A 23 -3.18 6.24 2.92
CA VAL A 23 -1.85 6.13 3.55
C VAL A 23 -0.83 7.13 2.99
N ILE A 24 -1.00 7.61 1.76
CA ILE A 24 0.02 8.36 1.02
C ILE A 24 0.57 9.58 1.79
N LYS A 25 -0.23 10.27 2.58
CA LYS A 25 0.20 11.46 3.34
C LYS A 25 1.18 11.14 4.46
N TYR A 26 1.20 9.90 4.95
CA TYR A 26 1.89 9.50 6.18
C TYR A 26 3.20 8.76 5.93
N VAL A 27 3.51 8.43 4.69
CA VAL A 27 4.69 7.67 4.28
C VAL A 27 5.63 8.51 3.41
N ASP A 28 6.87 8.09 3.27
CA ASP A 28 7.88 8.81 2.48
C ASP A 28 7.88 8.37 1.01
N ARG A 29 7.58 7.09 0.77
CA ARG A 29 7.64 6.44 -0.54
C ARG A 29 6.41 5.58 -0.80
N VAL A 30 6.05 5.41 -2.06
CA VAL A 30 4.99 4.50 -2.52
C VAL A 30 5.50 3.70 -3.70
N ARG A 31 5.39 2.38 -3.62
CA ARG A 31 5.70 1.45 -4.71
C ARG A 31 4.47 0.61 -5.02
N ILE A 32 3.99 0.72 -6.24
CA ILE A 32 2.82 -0.03 -6.73
C ILE A 32 3.27 -0.87 -7.92
N TRP A 33 3.15 -2.18 -7.80
CA TRP A 33 3.42 -3.11 -8.89
C TRP A 33 2.11 -3.73 -9.36
N ASP A 34 1.77 -3.46 -10.60
CA ASP A 34 0.63 -4.07 -11.29
C ASP A 34 1.06 -5.38 -11.93
N THR A 35 0.34 -6.46 -11.61
CA THR A 35 0.66 -7.81 -12.06
C THR A 35 -0.09 -8.22 -13.31
N GLY A 36 -0.72 -7.29 -14.01
CA GLY A 36 -1.43 -7.52 -15.26
C GLY A 36 -2.93 -7.25 -15.14
N SER A 37 -3.29 -6.04 -14.66
CA SER A 37 -4.67 -5.58 -14.64
C SER A 37 -5.23 -5.41 -16.07
N THR A 38 -6.52 -5.74 -16.22
CA THR A 38 -7.28 -5.62 -17.46
C THR A 38 -8.44 -4.63 -17.35
N ASP A 39 -8.64 -4.09 -16.16
CA ASP A 39 -9.60 -3.01 -15.86
C ASP A 39 -8.89 -1.65 -15.80
N ASN A 40 -9.55 -0.62 -15.28
CA ASN A 40 -9.01 0.74 -15.18
C ASN A 40 -8.04 0.95 -14.00
N THR A 41 -7.49 -0.11 -13.40
CA THR A 41 -6.56 -0.01 -12.26
C THR A 41 -5.37 0.89 -12.59
N ILE A 42 -4.75 0.69 -13.73
CA ILE A 42 -3.54 1.43 -14.15
C ILE A 42 -3.85 2.90 -14.36
N GLU A 43 -4.94 3.22 -15.06
CA GLU A 43 -5.37 4.59 -15.31
C GLU A 43 -5.59 5.34 -14.01
N ILE A 44 -6.21 4.69 -13.03
CA ILE A 44 -6.45 5.27 -11.69
C ILE A 44 -5.12 5.52 -10.97
N ILE A 45 -4.17 4.59 -11.01
CA ILE A 45 -2.86 4.78 -10.38
C ILE A 45 -2.10 5.94 -11.05
N GLU A 46 -2.20 6.07 -12.37
CA GLU A 46 -1.59 7.18 -13.12
C GLU A 46 -2.25 8.54 -12.76
N GLU A 47 -3.54 8.57 -12.43
CA GLU A 47 -4.19 9.77 -11.88
C GLU A 47 -3.72 10.08 -10.45
N ILE A 48 -3.56 9.07 -9.58
CA ILE A 48 -2.97 9.26 -8.25
C ILE A 48 -1.58 9.89 -8.36
N ALA A 49 -0.75 9.43 -9.30
CA ALA A 49 0.60 9.96 -9.53
C ALA A 49 0.65 11.46 -9.87
N LYS A 50 -0.46 12.03 -10.35
CA LYS A 50 -0.58 13.46 -10.67
C LYS A 50 -0.97 14.32 -9.47
N THR A 51 -1.42 13.71 -8.38
CA THR A 51 -1.83 14.42 -7.16
C THR A 51 -0.66 15.13 -6.48
N PRO A 52 -0.90 16.23 -5.74
CA PRO A 52 0.15 16.88 -4.96
C PRO A 52 0.79 15.94 -3.95
N GLU A 53 0.01 15.04 -3.34
CA GLU A 53 0.46 14.05 -2.37
C GLU A 53 1.50 13.11 -2.99
N ALA A 54 1.26 12.60 -4.19
CA ALA A 54 2.20 11.72 -4.89
C ALA A 54 3.46 12.47 -5.35
N LYS A 55 3.30 13.69 -5.89
CA LYS A 55 4.43 14.53 -6.32
C LYS A 55 5.34 14.95 -5.17
N GLY A 56 4.83 14.99 -3.95
CA GLY A 56 5.61 15.27 -2.74
C GLY A 56 6.41 14.09 -2.21
N LYS A 57 6.29 12.90 -2.82
CA LYS A 57 7.02 11.71 -2.37
C LYS A 57 8.45 11.67 -2.92
N GLU A 58 9.36 11.15 -2.12
CA GLU A 58 10.73 10.87 -2.57
C GLU A 58 10.74 9.88 -3.73
N VAL A 59 9.87 8.86 -3.65
CA VAL A 59 9.64 7.88 -4.71
C VAL A 59 8.13 7.61 -4.81
N PHE A 60 7.58 7.79 -6.00
CA PHE A 60 6.27 7.23 -6.38
C PHE A 60 6.49 6.37 -7.62
N GLN A 61 6.59 5.06 -7.41
CA GLN A 61 6.94 4.10 -8.46
C GLN A 61 5.74 3.28 -8.88
N ILE A 62 5.49 3.25 -10.17
CA ILE A 62 4.53 2.33 -10.81
C ILE A 62 5.32 1.37 -11.68
N LYS A 63 5.17 0.05 -11.45
CA LYS A 63 5.80 -1.00 -12.26
C LYS A 63 4.72 -1.92 -12.81
N LYS A 64 4.66 -2.04 -14.13
CA LYS A 64 3.72 -2.93 -14.84
C LYS A 64 4.44 -4.23 -15.20
N LEU A 65 3.99 -5.36 -14.67
CA LEU A 65 4.69 -6.63 -14.81
C LEU A 65 4.09 -7.55 -15.87
N ASN A 66 2.82 -7.39 -16.21
CA ASN A 66 2.11 -8.18 -17.24
C ASN A 66 2.35 -9.69 -17.14
N LEU A 67 2.10 -10.25 -15.96
CA LEU A 67 2.36 -11.65 -15.63
C LEU A 67 1.08 -12.49 -15.80
N GLU A 68 1.16 -13.60 -16.51
CA GLU A 68 0.06 -14.59 -16.56
C GLU A 68 -0.06 -15.36 -15.24
N LYS A 69 1.09 -15.72 -14.67
CA LYS A 69 1.23 -16.38 -13.37
C LYS A 69 2.38 -15.74 -12.61
N PHE A 70 2.22 -15.58 -11.32
CA PHE A 70 3.26 -15.05 -10.45
C PHE A 70 3.17 -15.69 -9.06
N ASP A 71 4.31 -15.74 -8.40
CA ASP A 71 4.40 -16.03 -6.98
C ASP A 71 4.40 -14.70 -6.23
N GLU A 72 3.36 -14.46 -5.43
CA GLU A 72 3.22 -13.23 -4.67
C GLU A 72 4.38 -13.04 -3.69
N ALA A 73 4.82 -14.10 -3.03
CA ALA A 73 5.92 -14.05 -2.09
C ALA A 73 7.24 -13.66 -2.78
N GLU A 74 7.47 -14.16 -4.00
CA GLU A 74 8.62 -13.80 -4.82
C GLU A 74 8.59 -12.32 -5.19
N LEU A 75 7.44 -11.82 -5.65
CA LEU A 75 7.30 -10.41 -6.01
C LEU A 75 7.47 -9.47 -4.82
N ARG A 76 6.88 -9.80 -3.66
CA ARG A 76 7.08 -9.03 -2.43
C ARG A 76 8.55 -9.04 -1.99
N SER A 77 9.23 -10.18 -2.12
CA SER A 77 10.67 -10.28 -1.85
C SER A 77 11.49 -9.40 -2.80
N GLN A 78 11.14 -9.34 -4.08
CA GLN A 78 11.79 -8.45 -5.04
C GLN A 78 11.54 -6.98 -4.71
N MET A 79 10.32 -6.60 -4.32
CA MET A 79 10.01 -5.24 -3.87
C MET A 79 10.90 -4.82 -2.69
N LEU A 80 11.12 -5.72 -1.73
CA LEU A 80 12.02 -5.49 -0.59
C LEU A 80 13.48 -5.30 -1.02
N ILE A 81 13.96 -6.14 -1.93
CA ILE A 81 15.35 -6.06 -2.42
C ILE A 81 15.59 -4.74 -3.20
N GLU A 82 14.59 -4.28 -3.94
CA GLU A 82 14.66 -3.03 -4.70
C GLU A 82 14.43 -1.77 -3.85
N ASP A 83 14.01 -1.91 -2.59
CA ASP A 83 13.70 -0.78 -1.71
C ASP A 83 14.82 -0.56 -0.68
N GLU A 84 15.18 0.72 -0.49
CA GLU A 84 16.14 1.18 0.51
C GLU A 84 15.43 1.80 1.73
N ALA A 85 14.18 1.39 2.01
CA ALA A 85 13.45 1.87 3.16
C ALA A 85 13.90 1.21 4.46
N ASP A 86 13.80 1.94 5.56
CA ASP A 86 14.03 1.39 6.90
C ASP A 86 12.85 0.53 7.35
N TRP A 87 11.63 0.92 6.93
CA TRP A 87 10.37 0.22 7.20
C TRP A 87 9.49 0.20 5.97
N PHE A 88 8.75 -0.88 5.80
CA PHE A 88 7.73 -0.96 4.75
C PHE A 88 6.38 -1.39 5.33
N ILE A 89 5.33 -0.90 4.70
CA ILE A 89 3.95 -1.25 4.98
C ILE A 89 3.45 -2.07 3.81
N VAL A 90 2.99 -3.29 4.06
CA VAL A 90 2.24 -4.06 3.08
C VAL A 90 0.83 -3.50 3.04
N LEU A 91 0.39 -3.08 1.86
CA LEU A 91 -0.95 -2.55 1.61
C LEU A 91 -1.55 -3.28 0.41
N ASP A 92 -2.63 -3.99 0.62
CA ASP A 92 -3.36 -4.59 -0.48
C ASP A 92 -4.25 -3.55 -1.19
N GLY A 93 -4.50 -3.74 -2.48
CA GLY A 93 -5.17 -2.74 -3.31
C GLY A 93 -6.62 -2.44 -2.91
N ASP A 94 -7.23 -3.29 -2.09
CA ASP A 94 -8.58 -3.19 -1.53
C ASP A 94 -8.61 -2.88 -0.03
N GLU A 95 -7.46 -2.65 0.61
CA GLU A 95 -7.37 -2.25 2.01
C GLU A 95 -7.39 -0.74 2.15
N ILE A 96 -8.20 -0.22 3.09
CA ILE A 96 -8.32 1.20 3.38
C ILE A 96 -8.01 1.42 4.86
N TRP A 97 -7.08 2.31 5.14
CA TRP A 97 -6.72 2.67 6.50
C TRP A 97 -7.56 3.83 7.02
N TRP A 98 -8.01 3.74 8.25
CA TRP A 98 -8.52 4.90 8.96
C TRP A 98 -7.38 5.86 9.29
N GLU A 99 -7.68 7.13 9.23
CA GLU A 99 -6.69 8.20 9.41
C GLU A 99 -5.95 8.11 10.75
N ASP A 100 -6.65 7.84 11.82
CA ASP A 100 -6.03 7.72 13.15
C ASP A 100 -5.17 6.46 13.25
N SER A 101 -5.62 5.35 12.68
CA SER A 101 -4.85 4.09 12.70
C SER A 101 -3.52 4.19 11.94
N ILE A 102 -3.48 4.82 10.76
CA ILE A 102 -2.21 5.01 10.04
C ILE A 102 -1.28 5.96 10.79
N LYS A 103 -1.81 7.01 11.42
CA LYS A 103 -1.02 7.93 12.26
C LYS A 103 -0.40 7.23 13.47
N GLU A 104 -1.21 6.43 14.18
CA GLU A 104 -0.75 5.65 15.32
C GLU A 104 0.33 4.64 14.92
N MET A 105 0.14 3.93 13.82
CA MET A 105 1.10 2.98 13.31
C MET A 105 2.43 3.64 12.93
N VAL A 106 2.40 4.75 12.19
CA VAL A 106 3.61 5.49 11.84
C VAL A 106 4.32 6.04 13.09
N THR A 107 3.55 6.48 14.09
CA THR A 107 4.11 6.92 15.38
C THR A 107 4.78 5.76 16.11
N ALA A 108 4.12 4.60 16.18
CA ALA A 108 4.67 3.40 16.81
C ALA A 108 5.99 2.94 16.13
N ILE A 109 6.06 2.99 14.80
CA ILE A 109 7.30 2.73 14.06
C ILE A 109 8.41 3.68 14.54
N LYS A 110 8.13 4.99 14.58
CA LYS A 110 9.12 6.01 14.95
C LYS A 110 9.62 5.86 16.39
N GLU A 111 8.76 5.45 17.31
CA GLU A 111 9.09 5.33 18.73
C GLU A 111 9.77 3.99 19.07
N HIS A 112 9.48 2.94 18.32
CA HIS A 112 9.83 1.57 18.72
C HIS A 112 10.70 0.81 17.71
N HIS A 113 11.11 1.42 16.59
CA HIS A 113 11.87 0.76 15.51
C HIS A 113 13.19 0.11 15.97
N GLN A 114 13.78 0.55 17.09
CA GLN A 114 14.99 -0.06 17.64
C GLN A 114 14.71 -1.32 18.47
N LYS A 115 13.46 -1.54 18.84
CA LYS A 115 13.06 -2.63 19.74
C LYS A 115 12.29 -3.74 19.03
N TYR A 116 11.56 -3.41 17.97
CA TYR A 116 10.71 -4.33 17.26
C TYR A 116 11.01 -4.30 15.77
N ASP A 117 10.98 -5.47 15.14
CA ASP A 117 11.21 -5.65 13.71
C ASP A 117 9.92 -5.71 12.90
N CYS A 118 8.76 -5.85 13.57
CA CYS A 118 7.48 -5.89 12.89
C CYS A 118 6.35 -5.36 13.79
N ILE A 119 5.31 -4.83 13.14
CA ILE A 119 4.05 -4.43 13.75
C ILE A 119 2.94 -5.19 13.04
N VAL A 120 2.10 -5.87 13.80
CA VAL A 120 0.89 -6.53 13.27
C VAL A 120 -0.31 -5.67 13.62
N VAL A 121 -1.12 -5.35 12.62
CA VAL A 121 -2.34 -4.55 12.78
C VAL A 121 -3.57 -5.42 12.55
N PRO A 122 -4.66 -5.23 13.32
CA PRO A 122 -5.92 -5.90 13.08
C PRO A 122 -6.58 -5.35 11.82
N THR A 123 -7.22 -6.23 11.05
CA THR A 123 -8.07 -5.86 9.91
C THR A 123 -9.54 -6.11 10.22
N VAL A 124 -10.42 -5.28 9.69
CA VAL A 124 -11.87 -5.42 9.78
C VAL A 124 -12.39 -5.73 8.38
N ASN A 125 -12.96 -6.91 8.19
CA ASN A 125 -13.58 -7.31 6.93
C ASN A 125 -15.00 -6.76 6.86
N VAL A 126 -15.23 -5.77 6.00
CA VAL A 126 -16.56 -5.21 5.76
C VAL A 126 -17.35 -6.11 4.80
N VAL A 127 -18.66 -6.19 4.99
CA VAL A 127 -19.55 -7.04 4.21
C VAL A 127 -20.74 -6.22 3.68
N GLY A 128 -20.73 -6.02 2.36
CA GLY A 128 -21.80 -5.28 1.68
C GLY A 128 -21.63 -3.77 1.73
N ASP A 129 -21.43 -3.19 2.91
CA ASP A 129 -21.17 -1.76 3.13
C ASP A 129 -20.23 -1.53 4.30
N MET A 130 -19.82 -0.28 4.54
CA MET A 130 -18.84 0.06 5.60
C MET A 130 -19.43 0.04 7.03
N PHE A 131 -20.71 -0.27 7.21
CA PHE A 131 -21.37 -0.36 8.52
C PHE A 131 -21.56 -1.80 8.99
N HIS A 132 -21.34 -2.76 8.10
CA HIS A 132 -21.44 -4.19 8.40
C HIS A 132 -20.08 -4.85 8.24
N TYR A 133 -19.66 -5.59 9.26
CA TYR A 133 -18.39 -6.29 9.27
C TYR A 133 -18.54 -7.71 9.80
N GLN A 134 -17.61 -8.57 9.42
CA GLN A 134 -17.56 -9.94 9.90
C GLN A 134 -16.95 -9.96 11.29
N GLU A 135 -17.73 -10.41 12.28
CA GLU A 135 -17.19 -10.76 13.61
C GLU A 135 -16.39 -12.06 13.52
N LYS A 136 -15.24 -12.09 14.20
CA LYS A 136 -14.39 -13.29 14.28
C LYS A 136 -14.87 -14.19 15.42
#